data_75d20e1fcf0a9670c3ee785edb087917
#
_entry.id   75d20e1fcf0a9670c3ee785edb087917
#
_cell.length_a   1.000
_cell.length_b   1.000
_cell.length_c   1.000
_cell.angle_alpha   90.00
_cell.angle_beta   90.00
_cell.angle_gamma   90.00
#
_symmetry.space_group_name_H-M   'P 1'
#
loop_
_entity.id
_entity.type
_entity.pdbx_description
1 polymer ?
#
loop_
_entity_poly.entity_id
_entity_poly.type
_entity_poly.pdbx_seq_one_letter_code
_entity_poly.pdbx_strand_id
1 'polypeptide(L)'
;NSKEIEKNLLKQIEDNKEIIKNGISEESWKKALEQTIKDLEIKVESYEENGINEWNKRWYAQSKQELEDYKYLRDNNIMPLQGWEYTEANFFRNLGSFFRFGLLIAGIAVFMSDMVSGECTPATLKFLLVQPVKRGKILFSKFIVSLVTVTSLIVLPQLAGMAIVNITSNTEVSNYPVRIEQKYEKQFDQNSQEMILEQVPNTSKMVTNNEFILRSIGYQIIFIVTACSVVF
;
A
#
# COMPACT_ATOMS: atom_id res chain seq x y z
N ASN A 1 -1.02 -42.86 -16.17
CA ASN A 1 -1.40 -41.69 -15.32
C ASN A 1 -0.34 -41.29 -14.29
N SER A 2 0.13 -42.17 -13.39
CA SER A 2 1.12 -41.83 -12.35
C SER A 2 2.46 -41.40 -12.93
N LYS A 3 3.00 -42.12 -13.92
CA LYS A 3 4.29 -41.80 -14.57
C LYS A 3 4.25 -40.49 -15.39
N GLU A 4 3.09 -40.11 -15.87
CA GLU A 4 2.90 -38.88 -16.64
C GLU A 4 2.84 -37.64 -15.71
N ILE A 5 2.23 -37.83 -14.54
CA ILE A 5 2.19 -36.81 -13.46
C ILE A 5 3.62 -36.60 -12.91
N GLU A 6 4.35 -37.68 -12.65
CA GLU A 6 5.74 -37.62 -12.19
C GLU A 6 6.66 -36.91 -13.20
N LYS A 7 6.53 -37.24 -14.48
CA LYS A 7 7.28 -36.55 -15.55
C LYS A 7 6.98 -35.07 -15.66
N ASN A 8 5.69 -34.67 -15.50
CA ASN A 8 5.29 -33.28 -15.51
C ASN A 8 5.79 -32.51 -14.28
N LEU A 9 5.78 -33.16 -13.10
CA LEU A 9 6.33 -32.55 -11.87
C LEU A 9 7.84 -32.38 -11.96
N LEU A 10 8.58 -33.37 -12.49
CA LEU A 10 10.03 -33.28 -12.68
C LEU A 10 10.37 -32.13 -13.65
N LYS A 11 9.62 -31.99 -14.74
CA LYS A 11 9.79 -30.89 -15.67
C LYS A 11 9.53 -29.50 -15.01
N GLN A 12 8.46 -29.38 -14.22
CA GLN A 12 8.18 -28.15 -13.47
C GLN A 12 9.28 -27.81 -12.46
N ILE A 13 9.86 -28.83 -11.81
CA ILE A 13 10.98 -28.63 -10.88
C ILE A 13 12.22 -28.13 -11.63
N GLU A 14 12.49 -28.66 -12.82
CA GLU A 14 13.62 -28.24 -13.64
C GLU A 14 13.46 -26.84 -14.19
N ASP A 15 12.28 -26.51 -14.73
CA ASP A 15 11.90 -25.18 -15.19
C ASP A 15 12.00 -24.15 -14.03
N ASN A 16 11.51 -24.49 -12.84
CA ASN A 16 11.61 -23.62 -11.66
C ASN A 16 13.05 -23.42 -11.17
N LYS A 17 13.90 -24.45 -11.25
CA LYS A 17 15.33 -24.34 -10.92
C LYS A 17 16.06 -23.42 -11.90
N GLU A 18 15.69 -23.47 -13.17
CA GLU A 18 16.25 -22.61 -14.20
C GLU A 18 15.84 -21.13 -13.98
N ILE A 19 14.57 -20.89 -13.63
CA ILE A 19 14.06 -19.56 -13.26
C ILE A 19 14.78 -19.03 -12.01
N ILE A 20 15.00 -19.84 -10.99
CA ILE A 20 15.73 -19.43 -9.78
C ILE A 20 17.18 -19.06 -10.10
N LYS A 21 17.81 -19.76 -11.02
CA LYS A 21 19.23 -19.55 -11.37
C LYS A 21 19.44 -18.37 -12.31
N ASN A 22 18.57 -18.21 -13.31
CA ASN A 22 18.76 -17.27 -14.42
C ASN A 22 17.80 -16.08 -14.37
N GLY A 23 16.85 -16.05 -13.43
CA GLY A 23 15.72 -15.11 -13.43
C GLY A 23 14.66 -15.49 -14.47
N ILE A 24 13.56 -14.72 -14.48
CA ILE A 24 12.49 -14.90 -15.46
C ILE A 24 12.93 -14.22 -16.77
N SER A 25 12.98 -15.00 -17.86
CA SER A 25 13.35 -14.42 -19.15
C SER A 25 12.28 -13.44 -19.65
N GLU A 26 12.71 -12.41 -20.38
CA GLU A 26 11.81 -11.38 -20.92
C GLU A 26 10.72 -11.98 -21.82
N GLU A 27 11.07 -12.98 -22.61
CA GLU A 27 10.13 -13.67 -23.48
C GLU A 27 9.09 -14.49 -22.69
N SER A 28 9.50 -15.11 -21.57
CA SER A 28 8.59 -15.95 -20.78
C SER A 28 7.54 -15.15 -20.05
N TRP A 29 7.91 -14.02 -19.42
CA TRP A 29 6.90 -13.20 -18.73
C TRP A 29 5.99 -12.47 -19.70
N LYS A 30 6.49 -12.01 -20.85
CA LYS A 30 5.65 -11.41 -21.91
C LYS A 30 4.60 -12.39 -22.43
N LYS A 31 5.01 -13.62 -22.67
CA LYS A 31 4.10 -14.69 -23.10
C LYS A 31 3.03 -15.00 -22.02
N ALA A 32 3.44 -15.07 -20.78
CA ALA A 32 2.52 -15.27 -19.66
C ALA A 32 1.54 -14.09 -19.50
N LEU A 33 2.03 -12.86 -19.66
CA LEU A 33 1.23 -11.65 -19.64
C LEU A 33 0.18 -11.63 -20.75
N GLU A 34 0.57 -11.98 -21.99
CA GLU A 34 -0.37 -12.07 -23.12
C GLU A 34 -1.43 -13.15 -22.90
N GLN A 35 -1.06 -14.29 -22.32
CA GLN A 35 -2.02 -15.33 -22.00
C GLN A 35 -3.02 -14.83 -20.95
N THR A 36 -2.54 -14.16 -19.89
CA THR A 36 -3.42 -13.58 -18.85
C THR A 36 -4.38 -12.54 -19.43
N ILE A 37 -3.91 -11.70 -20.36
CA ILE A 37 -4.75 -10.72 -21.04
C ILE A 37 -5.86 -11.43 -21.82
N LYS A 38 -5.54 -12.46 -22.60
CA LYS A 38 -6.54 -13.24 -23.37
C LYS A 38 -7.57 -13.90 -22.46
N ASP A 39 -7.11 -14.51 -21.36
CA ASP A 39 -8.02 -15.17 -20.42
C ASP A 39 -8.97 -14.16 -19.76
N LEU A 40 -8.48 -12.95 -19.45
CA LEU A 40 -9.31 -11.86 -18.93
C LEU A 40 -10.26 -11.29 -19.96
N GLU A 41 -9.85 -11.19 -21.25
CA GLU A 41 -10.72 -10.76 -22.35
C GLU A 41 -11.88 -11.73 -22.53
N ILE A 42 -11.62 -13.03 -22.58
CA ILE A 42 -12.67 -14.07 -22.65
C ILE A 42 -13.60 -13.97 -21.45
N LYS A 43 -13.06 -13.73 -20.26
CA LYS A 43 -13.86 -13.61 -19.04
C LYS A 43 -14.76 -12.37 -19.07
N VAL A 44 -14.25 -11.23 -19.52
CA VAL A 44 -15.03 -9.99 -19.68
C VAL A 44 -16.11 -10.16 -20.74
N GLU A 45 -15.79 -10.71 -21.91
CA GLU A 45 -16.76 -11.04 -22.97
C GLU A 45 -17.86 -11.96 -22.46
N SER A 46 -17.51 -13.01 -21.71
CA SER A 46 -18.48 -13.93 -21.12
C SER A 46 -19.48 -13.22 -20.21
N TYR A 47 -19.06 -12.21 -19.45
CA TYR A 47 -19.99 -11.41 -18.65
C TYR A 47 -20.87 -10.51 -19.52
N GLU A 48 -20.35 -9.94 -20.60
CA GLU A 48 -21.09 -9.08 -21.53
C GLU A 48 -22.15 -9.88 -22.30
N GLU A 49 -21.81 -11.09 -22.77
CA GLU A 49 -22.71 -11.98 -23.48
C GLU A 49 -23.84 -12.57 -22.58
N ASN A 50 -23.49 -12.97 -21.36
CA ASN A 50 -24.46 -13.54 -20.41
C ASN A 50 -25.33 -12.50 -19.70
N GLY A 51 -25.05 -11.22 -19.92
CA GLY A 51 -25.73 -10.09 -19.28
C GLY A 51 -25.15 -9.77 -17.90
N ILE A 52 -24.98 -8.48 -17.66
CA ILE A 52 -24.50 -7.96 -16.39
C ILE A 52 -25.68 -7.79 -15.44
N ASN A 53 -25.66 -8.51 -14.33
CA ASN A 53 -26.68 -8.46 -13.28
C ASN A 53 -26.03 -8.05 -11.94
N GLU A 54 -26.83 -7.82 -10.89
CA GLU A 54 -26.33 -7.40 -9.58
C GLU A 54 -25.31 -8.36 -8.95
N TRP A 55 -25.41 -9.66 -9.27
CA TRP A 55 -24.53 -10.70 -8.74
C TRP A 55 -23.16 -10.73 -9.38
N ASN A 56 -23.06 -10.46 -10.69
CA ASN A 56 -21.80 -10.53 -11.43
C ASN A 56 -21.17 -9.17 -11.71
N LYS A 57 -21.88 -8.06 -11.51
CA LYS A 57 -21.44 -6.68 -11.74
C LYS A 57 -20.11 -6.37 -11.07
N ARG A 58 -19.92 -6.82 -9.82
CA ARG A 58 -18.68 -6.64 -9.09
C ARG A 58 -17.51 -7.39 -9.75
N TRP A 59 -17.74 -8.65 -10.11
CA TRP A 59 -16.72 -9.48 -10.75
C TRP A 59 -16.39 -8.98 -12.15
N TYR A 60 -17.38 -8.52 -12.90
CA TYR A 60 -17.18 -7.87 -14.18
C TYR A 60 -16.33 -6.61 -14.05
N ALA A 61 -16.68 -5.71 -13.13
CA ALA A 61 -15.93 -4.47 -12.89
C ALA A 61 -14.48 -4.76 -12.49
N GLN A 62 -14.25 -5.74 -11.62
CA GLN A 62 -12.91 -6.16 -11.22
C GLN A 62 -12.13 -6.75 -12.40
N SER A 63 -12.71 -7.67 -13.16
CA SER A 63 -12.05 -8.30 -14.30
C SER A 63 -11.71 -7.29 -15.39
N LYS A 64 -12.59 -6.31 -15.63
CA LYS A 64 -12.35 -5.23 -16.58
C LYS A 64 -11.22 -4.32 -16.12
N GLN A 65 -11.16 -4.01 -14.84
CA GLN A 65 -10.08 -3.22 -14.27
C GLN A 65 -8.74 -3.96 -14.32
N GLU A 66 -8.71 -5.24 -13.98
CA GLU A 66 -7.53 -6.09 -14.10
C GLU A 66 -7.05 -6.17 -15.57
N LEU A 67 -7.95 -6.30 -16.51
CA LEU A 67 -7.63 -6.31 -17.93
C LEU A 67 -6.96 -5.00 -18.38
N GLU A 68 -7.48 -3.85 -17.94
CA GLU A 68 -6.86 -2.55 -18.21
C GLU A 68 -5.46 -2.43 -17.62
N ASP A 69 -5.26 -2.93 -16.38
CA ASP A 69 -3.97 -2.93 -15.70
C ASP A 69 -2.94 -3.78 -16.45
N TYR A 70 -3.30 -5.00 -16.84
CA TYR A 70 -2.41 -5.88 -17.58
C TYR A 70 -2.11 -5.35 -19.00
N LYS A 71 -3.09 -4.74 -19.69
CA LYS A 71 -2.85 -4.05 -20.98
C LYS A 71 -1.86 -2.89 -20.82
N TYR A 72 -2.00 -2.10 -19.76
CA TYR A 72 -1.06 -1.03 -19.45
C TYR A 72 0.37 -1.56 -19.22
N LEU A 73 0.52 -2.65 -18.46
CA LEU A 73 1.82 -3.29 -18.24
C LEU A 73 2.46 -3.76 -19.55
N ARG A 74 1.69 -4.41 -20.42
CA ARG A 74 2.13 -4.85 -21.74
C ARG A 74 2.60 -3.66 -22.60
N ASP A 75 1.77 -2.63 -22.69
CA ASP A 75 2.02 -1.49 -23.60
C ASP A 75 3.23 -0.65 -23.16
N ASN A 76 3.54 -0.67 -21.85
CA ASN A 76 4.71 -0.01 -21.29
C ASN A 76 5.90 -0.95 -21.06
N ASN A 77 5.82 -2.22 -21.51
CA ASN A 77 6.85 -3.22 -21.32
C ASN A 77 7.30 -3.39 -19.87
N ILE A 78 6.34 -3.40 -18.93
CA ILE A 78 6.56 -3.53 -17.48
C ILE A 78 6.24 -4.95 -17.06
N MET A 79 7.16 -5.62 -16.37
CA MET A 79 6.94 -6.96 -15.82
C MET A 79 5.90 -6.92 -14.68
N PRO A 80 4.86 -7.79 -14.70
CA PRO A 80 3.89 -7.88 -13.61
C PRO A 80 4.55 -8.26 -12.30
N LEU A 81 4.29 -7.50 -11.23
CA LEU A 81 4.78 -7.78 -9.89
C LEU A 81 3.79 -8.66 -9.13
N GLN A 82 4.30 -9.67 -8.48
CA GLN A 82 3.52 -10.50 -7.56
C GLN A 82 3.47 -9.85 -6.18
N GLY A 83 2.32 -9.98 -5.49
CA GLY A 83 2.13 -9.36 -4.17
C GLY A 83 3.08 -9.85 -3.07
N TRP A 84 3.72 -11.01 -3.28
CA TRP A 84 4.69 -11.61 -2.39
C TRP A 84 6.15 -11.29 -2.73
N GLU A 85 6.42 -10.67 -3.89
CA GLU A 85 7.77 -10.29 -4.28
C GLU A 85 8.36 -9.23 -3.35
N TYR A 86 9.66 -9.36 -3.08
CA TYR A 86 10.40 -8.45 -2.24
C TYR A 86 10.79 -7.19 -3.03
N THR A 87 9.84 -6.25 -3.13
CA THR A 87 10.00 -4.97 -3.84
C THR A 87 9.70 -3.80 -2.91
N GLU A 88 10.22 -2.61 -3.24
CA GLU A 88 9.93 -1.39 -2.47
C GLU A 88 8.43 -1.05 -2.44
N ALA A 89 7.70 -1.31 -3.54
CA ALA A 89 6.26 -1.10 -3.63
C ALA A 89 5.49 -1.97 -2.65
N ASN A 90 5.81 -3.27 -2.62
CA ASN A 90 5.18 -4.22 -1.71
C ASN A 90 5.58 -3.95 -0.26
N PHE A 91 6.84 -3.59 0.01
CA PHE A 91 7.28 -3.19 1.34
C PHE A 91 6.47 -2.01 1.87
N PHE A 92 6.36 -0.93 1.09
CA PHE A 92 5.63 0.27 1.52
C PHE A 92 4.14 -0.01 1.73
N ARG A 93 3.52 -0.79 0.85
CA ARG A 93 2.11 -1.18 0.94
C ARG A 93 1.84 -2.04 2.18
N ASN A 94 2.69 -3.02 2.45
CA ASN A 94 2.57 -3.90 3.60
C ASN A 94 2.82 -3.17 4.91
N LEU A 95 3.81 -2.26 4.93
CA LEU A 95 4.10 -1.43 6.09
C LEU A 95 2.93 -0.49 6.42
N GLY A 96 2.33 0.13 5.40
CA GLY A 96 1.13 0.96 5.55
C GLY A 96 -0.07 0.17 6.07
N SER A 97 -0.21 -1.09 5.67
CA SER A 97 -1.24 -2.00 6.21
C SER A 97 -0.98 -2.38 7.66
N PHE A 98 0.27 -2.59 8.05
CA PHE A 98 0.66 -2.92 9.42
C PHE A 98 0.45 -1.73 10.38
N PHE A 99 0.87 -0.54 9.98
CA PHE A 99 0.66 0.70 10.75
C PHE A 99 -0.73 1.28 10.55
N ARG A 100 -1.77 0.44 10.58
CA ARG A 100 -3.15 0.95 10.49
C ARG A 100 -3.36 2.12 11.45
N PHE A 101 -4.18 3.09 11.04
CA PHE A 101 -4.42 4.35 11.75
C PHE A 101 -4.59 4.22 13.27
N GLY A 102 -5.23 3.15 13.76
CA GLY A 102 -5.44 2.91 15.18
C GLY A 102 -4.15 2.74 15.99
N LEU A 103 -3.19 2.00 15.47
CA LEU A 103 -1.90 1.77 16.14
C LEU A 103 -1.03 3.04 16.12
N LEU A 104 -1.07 3.80 15.03
CA LEU A 104 -0.41 5.10 14.93
C LEU A 104 -0.99 6.11 15.93
N ILE A 105 -2.32 6.23 16.01
CA ILE A 105 -2.98 7.14 16.95
C ILE A 105 -2.63 6.75 18.39
N ALA A 106 -2.69 5.47 18.74
CA ALA A 106 -2.35 5.00 20.08
C ALA A 106 -0.89 5.32 20.44
N GLY A 107 0.05 5.08 19.51
CA GLY A 107 1.46 5.42 19.71
C GLY A 107 1.70 6.92 19.90
N ILE A 108 1.08 7.76 19.06
CA ILE A 108 1.12 9.22 19.17
C ILE A 108 0.53 9.68 20.51
N ALA A 109 -0.63 9.14 20.90
CA ALA A 109 -1.29 9.50 22.15
C ALA A 109 -0.42 9.19 23.39
N VAL A 110 0.19 8.00 23.42
CA VAL A 110 1.11 7.62 24.51
C VAL A 110 2.32 8.53 24.55
N PHE A 111 2.97 8.75 23.42
CA PHE A 111 4.15 9.62 23.33
C PHE A 111 3.85 11.06 23.74
N MET A 112 2.74 11.64 23.25
CA MET A 112 2.36 13.00 23.56
C MET A 112 1.91 13.16 25.02
N SER A 113 1.23 12.17 25.58
CA SER A 113 0.86 12.15 27.00
C SER A 113 2.07 12.20 27.92
N ASP A 114 3.11 11.42 27.60
CA ASP A 114 4.35 11.42 28.39
C ASP A 114 5.12 12.76 28.30
N MET A 115 5.11 13.39 27.13
CA MET A 115 5.74 14.71 26.92
C MET A 115 5.07 15.82 27.75
N VAL A 116 3.77 15.71 28.03
CA VAL A 116 3.03 16.68 28.85
C VAL A 116 3.14 16.32 30.34
N SER A 117 2.94 15.06 30.70
CA SER A 117 2.89 14.60 32.09
C SER A 117 4.28 14.38 32.72
N GLY A 118 5.28 14.04 31.93
CA GLY A 118 6.63 13.72 32.41
C GLY A 118 7.34 14.89 33.11
N GLU A 119 6.92 16.13 32.89
CA GLU A 119 7.46 17.29 33.62
C GLU A 119 6.88 17.49 35.02
N CYS A 120 5.80 16.81 35.34
CA CYS A 120 5.21 16.90 36.68
C CYS A 120 5.98 16.08 37.73
N THR A 121 6.82 15.15 37.34
CA THR A 121 7.45 14.17 38.22
C THR A 121 8.80 14.57 38.82
N PRO A 122 9.73 15.30 38.15
CA PRO A 122 10.85 15.95 38.83
C PRO A 122 10.63 17.45 38.90
N ALA A 123 11.31 18.11 39.84
CA ALA A 123 11.21 19.53 40.17
C ALA A 123 11.52 20.51 38.97
N THR A 124 11.58 20.01 37.73
CA THR A 124 11.82 20.80 36.50
C THR A 124 10.71 21.81 36.24
N LEU A 125 9.49 21.53 36.62
CA LEU A 125 8.37 22.47 36.52
C LEU A 125 8.64 23.78 37.29
N LYS A 126 9.33 23.70 38.45
CA LYS A 126 9.70 24.87 39.24
C LYS A 126 10.69 25.78 38.50
N PHE A 127 11.65 25.21 37.78
CA PHE A 127 12.61 25.97 36.98
C PHE A 127 11.95 26.66 35.77
N LEU A 128 10.97 26.00 35.15
CA LEU A 128 10.18 26.57 34.05
C LEU A 128 9.31 27.75 34.48
N LEU A 129 8.77 27.70 35.72
CA LEU A 129 7.91 28.76 36.25
C LEU A 129 8.68 30.01 36.68
N VAL A 130 9.98 29.90 36.96
CA VAL A 130 10.85 31.02 37.35
C VAL A 130 11.47 31.74 36.14
N GLN A 131 11.42 31.14 34.96
CA GLN A 131 11.97 31.77 33.75
C GLN A 131 11.06 32.90 33.24
N PRO A 132 11.64 34.04 32.77
CA PRO A 132 10.89 35.19 32.25
C PRO A 132 10.33 34.95 30.84
N VAL A 133 9.85 33.74 30.55
CA VAL A 133 9.34 33.32 29.24
C VAL A 133 7.82 33.12 29.33
N LYS A 134 7.08 33.60 28.32
CA LYS A 134 5.62 33.41 28.26
C LYS A 134 5.29 31.94 28.17
N ARG A 135 4.41 31.42 29.05
CA ARG A 135 3.97 30.01 29.09
C ARG A 135 3.53 29.45 27.74
N GLY A 136 2.83 30.25 26.92
CA GLY A 136 2.45 29.87 25.56
C GLY A 136 3.62 29.57 24.61
N LYS A 137 4.76 30.28 24.77
CA LYS A 137 5.96 29.99 23.98
C LYS A 137 6.58 28.65 24.32
N ILE A 138 6.58 28.29 25.63
CA ILE A 138 7.11 27.01 26.11
C ILE A 138 6.22 25.87 25.58
N LEU A 139 4.91 26.00 25.68
CA LEU A 139 3.96 25.02 25.21
C LEU A 139 4.08 24.82 23.69
N PHE A 140 4.11 25.90 22.92
CA PHE A 140 4.27 25.86 21.48
C PHE A 140 5.60 25.23 21.05
N SER A 141 6.70 25.55 21.75
CA SER A 141 8.01 24.94 21.47
C SER A 141 7.97 23.43 21.66
N LYS A 142 7.34 22.95 22.74
CA LYS A 142 7.17 21.52 22.99
C LYS A 142 6.32 20.85 21.91
N PHE A 143 5.22 21.46 21.53
CA PHE A 143 4.39 20.96 20.43
C PHE A 143 5.20 20.77 19.14
N ILE A 144 5.98 21.77 18.76
CA ILE A 144 6.82 21.68 17.55
C ILE A 144 7.89 20.60 17.67
N VAL A 145 8.58 20.50 18.81
CA VAL A 145 9.58 19.44 19.04
C VAL A 145 8.93 18.06 18.98
N SER A 146 7.79 17.87 19.63
CA SER A 146 7.05 16.61 19.61
C SER A 146 6.62 16.24 18.19
N LEU A 147 6.08 17.20 17.44
CA LEU A 147 5.65 17.01 16.07
C LEU A 147 6.81 16.56 15.17
N VAL A 148 7.95 17.25 15.26
CA VAL A 148 9.16 16.91 14.48
C VAL A 148 9.67 15.52 14.88
N THR A 149 9.72 15.22 16.16
CA THR A 149 10.20 13.94 16.68
C THR A 149 9.31 12.79 16.20
N VAL A 150 7.98 12.90 16.37
CA VAL A 150 7.02 11.87 15.93
C VAL A 150 7.09 11.66 14.41
N THR A 151 7.11 12.76 13.65
CA THR A 151 7.21 12.67 12.18
C THR A 151 8.51 11.98 11.76
N SER A 152 9.64 12.34 12.37
CA SER A 152 10.93 11.75 12.07
C SER A 152 10.97 10.26 12.43
N LEU A 153 10.45 9.87 13.61
CA LEU A 153 10.40 8.48 14.06
C LEU A 153 9.55 7.58 13.16
N ILE A 154 8.55 8.13 12.50
CA ILE A 154 7.67 7.37 11.61
C ILE A 154 8.20 7.36 10.18
N VAL A 155 8.56 8.52 9.63
CA VAL A 155 8.92 8.66 8.20
C VAL A 155 10.34 8.17 7.89
N LEU A 156 11.34 8.48 8.75
CA LEU A 156 12.72 8.10 8.45
C LEU A 156 12.95 6.58 8.37
N PRO A 157 12.43 5.74 9.29
CA PRO A 157 12.56 4.29 9.15
C PRO A 157 11.86 3.72 7.91
N GLN A 158 10.73 4.31 7.49
CA GLN A 158 10.05 3.90 6.26
C GLN A 158 10.91 4.18 5.03
N LEU A 159 11.47 5.39 4.94
CA LEU A 159 12.36 5.76 3.84
C LEU A 159 13.65 4.93 3.83
N ALA A 160 14.24 4.68 5.01
CA ALA A 160 15.41 3.83 5.13
C ALA A 160 15.11 2.38 4.71
N GLY A 161 13.99 1.81 5.16
CA GLY A 161 13.55 0.47 4.76
C GLY A 161 13.31 0.35 3.26
N MET A 162 12.65 1.34 2.65
CA MET A 162 12.47 1.40 1.19
C MET A 162 13.79 1.47 0.45
N ALA A 163 14.74 2.30 0.90
CA ALA A 163 16.05 2.41 0.28
C ALA A 163 16.84 1.08 0.35
N ILE A 164 16.77 0.38 1.48
CA ILE A 164 17.41 -0.94 1.65
C ILE A 164 16.78 -1.94 0.69
N VAL A 165 15.44 -2.00 0.62
CA VAL A 165 14.74 -2.92 -0.28
C VAL A 165 15.06 -2.61 -1.74
N ASN A 166 15.05 -1.36 -2.13
CA ASN A 166 15.38 -0.94 -3.51
C ASN A 166 16.81 -1.38 -3.91
N ILE A 167 17.79 -1.19 -3.03
CA ILE A 167 19.18 -1.62 -3.29
C ILE A 167 19.28 -3.16 -3.38
N THR A 168 18.51 -3.90 -2.58
CA THR A 168 18.62 -5.37 -2.50
C THR A 168 17.75 -6.10 -3.52
N SER A 169 16.61 -5.55 -3.92
CA SER A 169 15.68 -6.22 -4.82
C SER A 169 16.07 -6.17 -6.29
N ASN A 170 16.95 -5.26 -6.68
CA ASN A 170 17.41 -5.07 -8.06
C ASN A 170 16.28 -4.91 -9.10
N THR A 171 15.09 -4.48 -8.66
CA THR A 171 13.88 -4.31 -9.48
C THR A 171 13.56 -2.84 -9.66
N GLU A 172 13.46 -2.38 -10.91
CA GLU A 172 13.02 -1.02 -11.22
C GLU A 172 11.49 -0.90 -11.08
N VAL A 173 11.02 -0.66 -9.86
CA VAL A 173 9.59 -0.56 -9.55
C VAL A 173 9.06 0.87 -9.54
N SER A 174 9.94 1.87 -9.71
CA SER A 174 9.58 3.28 -9.58
C SER A 174 8.46 3.72 -10.52
N ASN A 175 8.39 3.16 -11.73
CA ASN A 175 7.39 3.46 -12.75
C ASN A 175 6.21 2.47 -12.76
N TYR A 176 6.16 1.53 -11.80
CA TYR A 176 5.08 0.55 -11.74
C TYR A 176 3.74 1.24 -11.51
N PRO A 177 2.68 0.88 -12.28
CA PRO A 177 1.36 1.50 -12.13
C PRO A 177 0.70 1.06 -10.82
N VAL A 178 0.13 2.03 -10.12
CA VAL A 178 -0.67 1.83 -8.91
C VAL A 178 -1.98 2.58 -9.07
N ARG A 179 -3.10 1.92 -8.77
CA ARG A 179 -4.40 2.57 -8.77
C ARG A 179 -4.66 3.26 -7.44
N ILE A 180 -5.13 4.50 -7.51
CA ILE A 180 -5.52 5.34 -6.37
C ILE A 180 -6.90 5.94 -6.58
N GLU A 181 -7.43 6.55 -5.54
CA GLU A 181 -8.71 7.30 -5.56
C GLU A 181 -9.92 6.44 -5.94
N GLN A 182 -9.87 5.13 -5.68
CA GLN A 182 -10.99 4.23 -5.90
C GLN A 182 -12.18 4.63 -5.02
N LYS A 183 -13.31 4.93 -5.64
CA LYS A 183 -14.55 5.25 -4.91
C LYS A 183 -15.32 3.98 -4.58
N TYR A 184 -15.97 4.01 -3.43
CA TYR A 184 -16.85 2.95 -2.96
C TYR A 184 -18.20 3.54 -2.59
N GLU A 185 -19.27 2.89 -2.98
CA GLU A 185 -20.63 3.24 -2.61
C GLU A 185 -21.23 2.16 -1.71
N LYS A 186 -22.11 2.58 -0.79
CA LYS A 186 -22.83 1.63 0.05
C LYS A 186 -23.97 1.03 -0.77
N GLN A 187 -23.95 -0.28 -0.92
CA GLN A 187 -25.00 -1.04 -1.58
C GLN A 187 -25.54 -2.11 -0.62
N PHE A 188 -26.85 -2.33 -0.64
CA PHE A 188 -27.48 -3.37 0.16
C PHE A 188 -27.25 -4.73 -0.52
N ASP A 189 -26.53 -5.62 0.14
CA ASP A 189 -26.36 -7.00 -0.33
C ASP A 189 -27.52 -7.86 0.15
N GLN A 190 -28.31 -8.36 -0.80
CA GLN A 190 -29.47 -9.19 -0.51
C GLN A 190 -29.12 -10.54 0.12
N ASN A 191 -27.89 -11.05 -0.06
CA ASN A 191 -27.45 -12.33 0.50
C ASN A 191 -27.07 -12.24 1.96
N SER A 192 -26.24 -11.25 2.29
CA SER A 192 -25.79 -11.02 3.67
C SER A 192 -26.79 -10.20 4.49
N GLN A 193 -27.80 -9.59 3.84
CA GLN A 193 -28.74 -8.62 4.42
C GLN A 193 -28.02 -7.44 5.12
N GLU A 194 -26.82 -7.10 4.66
CA GLU A 194 -26.00 -6.02 5.21
C GLU A 194 -25.67 -4.98 4.14
N MET A 195 -25.32 -3.77 4.60
CA MET A 195 -24.81 -2.73 3.72
C MET A 195 -23.32 -2.99 3.47
N ILE A 196 -22.95 -3.36 2.26
CA ILE A 196 -21.58 -3.56 1.82
C ILE A 196 -21.07 -2.33 1.06
N LEU A 197 -19.74 -2.15 1.06
CA LEU A 197 -19.08 -1.15 0.22
C LEU A 197 -18.75 -1.79 -1.14
N GLU A 198 -19.43 -1.32 -2.17
CA GLU A 198 -19.17 -1.77 -3.55
C GLU A 198 -18.25 -0.76 -4.26
N GLN A 199 -17.31 -1.28 -5.03
CA GLN A 199 -16.39 -0.49 -5.82
C GLN A 199 -17.10 0.13 -7.02
N VAL A 200 -17.02 1.46 -7.17
CA VAL A 200 -17.58 2.15 -8.34
C VAL A 200 -16.62 1.98 -9.51
N PRO A 201 -17.06 1.38 -10.63
CA PRO A 201 -16.22 1.19 -11.80
C PRO A 201 -15.67 2.52 -12.36
N ASN A 202 -14.49 2.49 -12.95
CA ASN A 202 -13.86 3.62 -13.65
C ASN A 202 -13.64 4.89 -12.82
N THR A 203 -13.59 4.80 -11.49
CA THR A 203 -13.31 5.95 -10.61
C THR A 203 -11.87 6.03 -10.15
N SER A 204 -11.10 4.95 -10.34
CA SER A 204 -9.69 4.91 -9.96
C SER A 204 -8.82 5.64 -10.98
N LYS A 205 -7.77 6.29 -10.47
CA LYS A 205 -6.72 6.92 -11.28
C LYS A 205 -5.44 6.08 -11.22
N MET A 206 -4.84 5.84 -12.37
CA MET A 206 -3.54 5.16 -12.44
C MET A 206 -2.42 6.19 -12.27
N VAL A 207 -1.50 5.92 -11.37
CA VAL A 207 -0.32 6.75 -11.08
C VAL A 207 0.91 5.85 -10.99
N THR A 208 2.10 6.43 -11.08
CA THR A 208 3.34 5.67 -10.85
C THR A 208 3.52 5.36 -9.36
N ASN A 209 4.27 4.30 -9.06
CA ASN A 209 4.58 3.92 -7.68
C ASN A 209 5.26 5.06 -6.90
N ASN A 210 6.17 5.81 -7.52
CA ASN A 210 6.80 6.97 -6.91
C ASN A 210 5.80 8.06 -6.53
N GLU A 211 4.84 8.35 -7.41
CA GLU A 211 3.79 9.33 -7.13
C GLU A 211 2.88 8.84 -6.00
N PHE A 212 2.54 7.55 -5.99
CA PHE A 212 1.77 6.94 -4.91
C PHE A 212 2.47 7.06 -3.55
N ILE A 213 3.75 6.74 -3.48
CA ILE A 213 4.56 6.83 -2.26
C ILE A 213 4.63 8.28 -1.77
N LEU A 214 4.92 9.23 -2.66
CA LEU A 214 5.01 10.65 -2.31
C LEU A 214 3.69 11.20 -1.76
N ARG A 215 2.58 10.87 -2.41
CA ARG A 215 1.23 11.25 -1.93
C ARG A 215 0.91 10.60 -0.59
N SER A 216 1.25 9.31 -0.42
CA SER A 216 0.99 8.58 0.83
C SER A 216 1.78 9.13 2.00
N ILE A 217 3.05 9.50 1.82
CA ILE A 217 3.86 10.18 2.84
C ILE A 217 3.25 11.55 3.16
N GLY A 218 2.82 12.31 2.15
CA GLY A 218 2.14 13.59 2.36
C GLY A 218 0.88 13.47 3.22
N TYR A 219 0.02 12.51 2.90
CA TYR A 219 -1.19 12.24 3.72
C TYR A 219 -0.84 11.76 5.13
N GLN A 220 0.21 10.96 5.28
CA GLN A 220 0.68 10.50 6.59
C GLN A 220 1.18 11.66 7.45
N ILE A 221 1.91 12.62 6.89
CA ILE A 221 2.37 13.83 7.61
C ILE A 221 1.16 14.67 8.04
N ILE A 222 0.20 14.91 7.15
CA ILE A 222 -1.03 15.65 7.48
C ILE A 222 -1.79 14.94 8.63
N PHE A 223 -1.89 13.62 8.57
CA PHE A 223 -2.51 12.82 9.61
C PHE A 223 -1.79 12.95 10.96
N ILE A 224 -0.44 12.87 10.97
CA ILE A 224 0.38 13.05 12.18
C ILE A 224 0.17 14.45 12.78
N VAL A 225 0.20 15.50 11.95
CA VAL A 225 -0.04 16.90 12.39
C VAL A 225 -1.41 17.00 13.05
N THR A 226 -2.44 16.47 12.42
CA THR A 226 -3.80 16.48 12.95
C THR A 226 -3.92 15.71 14.26
N ALA A 227 -3.37 14.49 14.31
CA ALA A 227 -3.39 13.66 15.50
C ALA A 227 -2.64 14.32 16.68
N CYS A 228 -1.45 14.88 16.43
CA CYS A 228 -0.70 15.62 17.43
C CYS A 228 -1.47 16.85 17.92
N SER A 229 -2.17 17.57 17.03
CA SER A 229 -2.95 18.77 17.39
C SER A 229 -4.18 18.45 18.24
N VAL A 230 -4.75 17.25 18.09
CA VAL A 230 -5.93 16.81 18.87
C VAL A 230 -5.52 16.30 20.26
N VAL A 231 -4.37 15.62 20.34
CA VAL A 231 -3.89 15.00 21.60
C VAL A 231 -3.18 16.00 22.50
N PHE A 232 -2.51 17.02 21.94
CA PHE A 232 -1.78 18.07 22.66
C PHE A 232 -2.72 19.15 23.21
#